data_87eace21662b42df51aca9a695e38314
#
_entry.id   87eace21662b42df51aca9a695e38314
#
_cell.length_a   1.000
_cell.length_b   1.000
_cell.length_c   1.000
_cell.angle_alpha   90.00
_cell.angle_beta   90.00
_cell.angle_gamma   90.00
#
_symmetry.space_group_name_H-M   'P 1'
#
loop_
_entity.id
_entity.type
_entity.pdbx_description
1 polymer ?
#
loop_
_entity_poly.entity_id
_entity_poly.type
_entity_poly.pdbx_seq_one_letter_code
_entity_poly.pdbx_strand_id
1 'polypeptide(L)'
;MYHCHIHFYLTGEACGVFDSIKVLPVQEHFTHEFSESRVVEKALVEKADVILANLQNMEVKKTLGLLLEAKSEKAELIVLAAQEQMTLLTDSLSMLKDIWLLPMQEEEIHFRLLRWQQTYQMSKDFWEASHFLDSTINYIPSLIWYKDKNGIHEKVNDSFCKTVNKTKKQVEGRGHAYIWDVEQDDPACIESERIVMEKRE
;
A
#
# COMPACT_ATOMS: atom_id res chain seq x y z
N MET A 1 17.27 4.44 8.37
CA MET A 1 16.99 3.03 8.11
C MET A 1 15.75 2.71 8.93
N TYR A 2 14.64 2.35 8.29
CA TYR A 2 13.39 2.06 9.00
C TYR A 2 13.43 0.66 9.60
N HIS A 3 12.61 0.42 10.61
CA HIS A 3 12.38 -0.90 11.18
C HIS A 3 10.88 -1.19 11.07
N CYS A 4 10.53 -2.33 10.46
CA CYS A 4 9.15 -2.71 10.23
C CYS A 4 8.81 -3.96 11.06
N HIS A 5 7.88 -3.82 11.99
CA HIS A 5 7.31 -4.93 12.73
C HIS A 5 6.04 -5.40 12.02
N ILE A 6 5.97 -6.69 11.70
CA ILE A 6 4.81 -7.28 11.02
C ILE A 6 4.12 -8.24 11.99
N HIS A 7 2.89 -7.94 12.33
CA HIS A 7 2.05 -8.83 13.12
C HIS A 7 1.18 -9.69 12.19
N PHE A 8 1.48 -11.00 12.15
CA PHE A 8 0.71 -12.00 11.44
C PHE A 8 -0.38 -12.57 12.33
N TYR A 9 -1.58 -12.63 11.79
CA TYR A 9 -2.69 -13.37 12.41
C TYR A 9 -3.07 -14.55 11.53
N LEU A 10 -2.92 -15.76 12.08
CA LEU A 10 -3.24 -17.02 11.42
C LEU A 10 -4.54 -17.55 12.02
N THR A 11 -5.59 -17.70 11.22
CA THR A 11 -6.89 -18.15 11.73
C THR A 11 -7.46 -19.29 10.90
N GLY A 12 -8.19 -20.19 11.59
CA GLY A 12 -8.73 -21.41 11.02
C GLY A 12 -7.95 -22.66 11.43
N GLU A 13 -8.13 -23.75 10.69
CA GLU A 13 -7.42 -25.00 10.95
C GLU A 13 -5.96 -24.89 10.52
N ALA A 14 -5.05 -25.42 11.33
CA ALA A 14 -3.62 -25.44 11.06
C ALA A 14 -3.33 -26.16 9.73
N CYS A 15 -2.37 -25.64 8.96
CA CYS A 15 -2.00 -26.17 7.67
C CYS A 15 -0.52 -25.86 7.33
N GLY A 16 0.04 -26.53 6.34
CA GLY A 16 1.44 -26.38 5.94
C GLY A 16 1.83 -24.91 5.60
N VAL A 17 0.89 -24.09 5.16
CA VAL A 17 1.14 -22.66 4.92
C VAL A 17 1.47 -21.92 6.23
N PHE A 18 0.74 -22.21 7.32
CA PHE A 18 0.99 -21.62 8.63
C PHE A 18 2.35 -22.02 9.20
N ASP A 19 2.74 -23.27 9.01
CA ASP A 19 4.06 -23.75 9.44
C ASP A 19 5.18 -23.11 8.62
N SER A 20 5.00 -23.03 7.30
CA SER A 20 5.98 -22.45 6.38
C SER A 20 6.23 -20.96 6.61
N ILE A 21 5.18 -20.16 6.91
CA ILE A 21 5.38 -18.72 7.12
C ILE A 21 6.12 -18.41 8.42
N LYS A 22 5.98 -19.24 9.45
CA LYS A 22 6.69 -19.08 10.72
C LYS A 22 8.21 -19.30 10.60
N VAL A 23 8.63 -20.14 9.65
CA VAL A 23 10.04 -20.43 9.39
C VAL A 23 10.61 -19.66 8.20
N LEU A 24 9.80 -18.78 7.58
CA LEU A 24 10.24 -17.94 6.48
C LEU A 24 11.37 -17.01 6.96
N PRO A 25 12.52 -16.95 6.27
CA PRO A 25 13.61 -16.05 6.63
C PRO A 25 13.14 -14.60 6.69
N VAL A 26 13.42 -13.94 7.82
CA VAL A 26 13.06 -12.54 8.03
C VAL A 26 14.07 -11.66 7.31
N GLN A 27 13.60 -10.72 6.54
CA GLN A 27 14.44 -9.76 5.81
C GLN A 27 15.05 -8.73 6.76
N GLU A 28 16.15 -8.13 6.33
CA GLU A 28 16.80 -7.04 7.06
C GLU A 28 15.78 -5.91 7.35
N HIS A 29 15.80 -5.36 8.56
CA HIS A 29 14.88 -4.33 9.05
C HIS A 29 13.44 -4.76 9.32
N PHE A 30 13.13 -6.05 9.20
CA PHE A 30 11.84 -6.58 9.56
C PHE A 30 11.90 -7.42 10.84
N THR A 31 10.78 -7.49 11.54
CA THR A 31 10.53 -8.46 12.61
C THR A 31 9.14 -9.03 12.44
N HIS A 32 8.96 -10.32 12.72
CA HIS A 32 7.68 -11.01 12.62
C HIS A 32 7.18 -11.40 14.01
N GLU A 33 5.91 -11.12 14.27
CA GLU A 33 5.16 -11.62 15.41
C GLU A 33 3.96 -12.42 14.91
N PHE A 34 3.63 -13.52 15.59
CA PHE A 34 2.55 -14.41 15.17
C PHE A 34 1.53 -14.58 16.27
N SER A 35 0.26 -14.44 15.91
CA SER A 35 -0.89 -14.83 16.71
C SER A 35 -1.73 -15.85 15.97
N GLU A 36 -2.25 -16.84 16.67
CA GLU A 36 -3.04 -17.91 16.06
C GLU A 36 -4.32 -18.17 16.86
N SER A 37 -5.39 -18.48 16.12
CA SER A 37 -6.62 -19.02 16.70
C SER A 37 -7.42 -19.83 15.68
N ARG A 38 -8.18 -20.82 16.15
CA ARG A 38 -9.06 -21.61 15.27
C ARG A 38 -10.30 -20.86 14.83
N VAL A 39 -10.71 -19.87 15.59
CA VAL A 39 -11.89 -19.04 15.32
C VAL A 39 -11.44 -17.58 15.20
N VAL A 40 -12.17 -16.78 14.44
CA VAL A 40 -11.84 -15.36 14.27
C VAL A 40 -11.98 -14.62 15.61
N GLU A 41 -10.90 -14.02 16.06
CA GLU A 41 -10.83 -13.16 17.22
C GLU A 41 -10.65 -11.71 16.80
N LYS A 42 -11.68 -10.90 16.98
CA LYS A 42 -11.71 -9.50 16.52
C LYS A 42 -10.50 -8.70 17.00
N ALA A 43 -10.11 -8.84 18.26
CA ALA A 43 -8.97 -8.13 18.85
C ALA A 43 -7.62 -8.48 18.19
N LEU A 44 -7.46 -9.69 17.65
CA LEU A 44 -6.28 -10.11 16.91
C LEU A 44 -6.32 -9.61 15.46
N VAL A 45 -7.51 -9.63 14.84
CA VAL A 45 -7.71 -9.06 13.48
C VAL A 45 -7.39 -7.56 13.45
N GLU A 46 -7.85 -6.80 14.43
CA GLU A 46 -7.63 -5.34 14.52
C GLU A 46 -6.15 -4.96 14.65
N LYS A 47 -5.33 -5.83 15.23
CA LYS A 47 -3.89 -5.61 15.43
C LYS A 47 -3.03 -6.12 14.30
N ALA A 48 -3.55 -7.01 13.46
CA ALA A 48 -2.77 -7.67 12.44
C ALA A 48 -2.44 -6.74 11.26
N ASP A 49 -1.21 -6.84 10.77
CA ASP A 49 -0.78 -6.27 9.49
C ASP A 49 -1.06 -7.23 8.34
N VAL A 50 -0.96 -8.53 8.60
CA VAL A 50 -1.19 -9.59 7.62
C VAL A 50 -2.04 -10.70 8.26
N ILE A 51 -3.12 -11.04 7.60
CA ILE A 51 -4.06 -12.07 8.03
C ILE A 51 -4.02 -13.22 7.03
N LEU A 52 -3.70 -14.42 7.49
CA LEU A 52 -3.87 -15.67 6.74
C LEU A 52 -5.06 -16.43 7.33
N ALA A 53 -6.12 -16.57 6.55
CA ALA A 53 -7.35 -17.22 6.98
C ALA A 53 -7.57 -18.53 6.21
N ASN A 54 -7.47 -19.68 6.90
CA ASN A 54 -7.82 -20.97 6.33
C ASN A 54 -9.33 -21.22 6.48
N LEU A 55 -10.07 -21.10 5.38
CA LEU A 55 -11.52 -21.20 5.34
C LEU A 55 -12.05 -22.60 5.01
N GLN A 56 -11.19 -23.61 4.83
CA GLN A 56 -11.60 -24.95 4.33
C GLN A 56 -12.76 -25.55 5.12
N ASN A 57 -12.73 -25.48 6.45
CA ASN A 57 -13.73 -26.08 7.35
C ASN A 57 -14.55 -25.02 8.08
N MET A 58 -14.73 -23.84 7.48
CA MET A 58 -15.43 -22.70 8.06
C MET A 58 -16.63 -22.28 7.20
N GLU A 59 -17.57 -21.57 7.82
CA GLU A 59 -18.64 -20.90 7.09
C GLU A 59 -18.08 -19.66 6.38
N VAL A 60 -17.70 -19.83 5.10
CA VAL A 60 -16.90 -18.87 4.32
C VAL A 60 -17.43 -17.44 4.39
N LYS A 61 -18.70 -17.23 4.04
CA LYS A 61 -19.29 -15.87 3.98
C LYS A 61 -19.32 -15.18 5.34
N LYS A 62 -19.67 -15.91 6.38
CA LYS A 62 -19.70 -15.38 7.75
C LYS A 62 -18.31 -15.05 8.27
N THR A 63 -17.36 -15.98 8.12
CA THR A 63 -15.97 -15.79 8.56
C THR A 63 -15.32 -14.64 7.84
N LEU A 64 -15.49 -14.58 6.51
CA LEU A 64 -14.95 -13.49 5.70
C LEU A 64 -15.57 -12.14 6.07
N GLY A 65 -16.88 -12.09 6.32
CA GLY A 65 -17.55 -10.88 6.81
C GLY A 65 -16.94 -10.35 8.10
N LEU A 66 -16.70 -11.21 9.08
CA LEU A 66 -16.06 -10.84 10.36
C LEU A 66 -14.63 -10.32 10.16
N LEU A 67 -13.86 -10.97 9.29
CA LEU A 67 -12.49 -10.54 8.98
C LEU A 67 -12.47 -9.17 8.30
N LEU A 68 -13.30 -8.96 7.29
CA LEU A 68 -13.36 -7.72 6.52
C LEU A 68 -13.90 -6.54 7.35
N GLU A 69 -14.84 -6.79 8.27
CA GLU A 69 -15.37 -5.77 9.17
C GLU A 69 -14.31 -5.32 10.20
N ALA A 70 -13.52 -6.26 10.71
CA ALA A 70 -12.59 -6.00 11.82
C ALA A 70 -11.19 -5.58 11.37
N LYS A 71 -10.74 -5.96 10.15
CA LYS A 71 -9.39 -5.64 9.69
C LYS A 71 -9.18 -4.14 9.47
N SER A 72 -7.98 -3.65 9.74
CA SER A 72 -7.60 -2.29 9.36
C SER A 72 -7.55 -2.14 7.82
N GLU A 73 -7.73 -0.92 7.30
CA GLU A 73 -7.62 -0.66 5.85
C GLU A 73 -6.26 -1.07 5.27
N LYS A 74 -5.20 -0.98 6.08
CA LYS A 74 -3.83 -1.30 5.66
C LYS A 74 -3.48 -2.78 5.79
N ALA A 75 -4.28 -3.54 6.54
CA ALA A 75 -4.01 -4.97 6.73
C ALA A 75 -4.27 -5.76 5.45
N GLU A 76 -3.33 -6.63 5.10
CA GLU A 76 -3.46 -7.55 3.97
C GLU A 76 -4.18 -8.82 4.42
N LEU A 77 -5.20 -9.24 3.67
CA LEU A 77 -5.93 -10.48 3.93
C LEU A 77 -5.67 -11.48 2.81
N ILE A 78 -5.02 -12.59 3.15
CA ILE A 78 -4.78 -13.74 2.29
C ILE A 78 -5.70 -14.87 2.76
N VAL A 79 -6.49 -15.40 1.83
CA VAL A 79 -7.45 -16.48 2.11
C VAL A 79 -6.91 -17.79 1.57
N LEU A 80 -6.92 -18.82 2.41
CA LEU A 80 -6.67 -20.22 2.03
C LEU A 80 -8.03 -20.92 1.91
N ALA A 81 -8.32 -21.49 0.75
CA ALA A 81 -9.63 -22.06 0.47
C ALA A 81 -9.52 -23.33 -0.37
N ALA A 82 -10.54 -24.18 -0.30
CA ALA A 82 -10.69 -25.29 -1.25
C ALA A 82 -11.23 -24.76 -2.60
N GLN A 83 -10.97 -25.50 -3.69
CA GLN A 83 -11.40 -25.13 -5.04
C GLN A 83 -12.92 -24.84 -5.12
N GLU A 84 -13.73 -25.63 -4.41
CA GLU A 84 -15.17 -25.52 -4.39
C GLU A 84 -15.68 -24.25 -3.72
N GLN A 85 -14.85 -23.64 -2.86
CA GLN A 85 -15.20 -22.43 -2.12
C GLN A 85 -14.99 -21.14 -2.93
N MET A 86 -14.32 -21.21 -4.10
CA MET A 86 -14.00 -20.04 -4.93
C MET A 86 -15.24 -19.20 -5.30
N THR A 87 -16.36 -19.87 -5.62
CA THR A 87 -17.60 -19.17 -5.97
C THR A 87 -18.18 -18.33 -4.83
N LEU A 88 -17.87 -18.71 -3.57
CA LEU A 88 -18.32 -17.98 -2.38
C LEU A 88 -17.46 -16.73 -2.09
N LEU A 89 -16.30 -16.62 -2.72
CA LEU A 89 -15.35 -15.51 -2.54
C LEU A 89 -15.49 -14.42 -3.61
N THR A 90 -16.28 -14.68 -4.68
CA THR A 90 -16.37 -13.82 -5.87
C THR A 90 -16.69 -12.36 -5.53
N ASP A 91 -17.65 -12.14 -4.63
CA ASP A 91 -18.10 -10.79 -4.25
C ASP A 91 -17.07 -10.00 -3.43
N SER A 92 -16.03 -10.68 -2.94
CA SER A 92 -15.03 -10.08 -2.03
C SER A 92 -13.63 -10.00 -2.63
N LEU A 93 -13.43 -10.38 -3.88
CA LEU A 93 -12.12 -10.48 -4.53
C LEU A 93 -11.30 -9.18 -4.43
N SER A 94 -11.94 -8.02 -4.60
CA SER A 94 -11.28 -6.71 -4.55
C SER A 94 -10.78 -6.32 -3.15
N MET A 95 -11.27 -7.00 -2.11
CA MET A 95 -10.92 -6.74 -0.70
C MET A 95 -9.84 -7.70 -0.16
N LEU A 96 -9.50 -8.72 -0.97
CA LEU A 96 -8.48 -9.71 -0.62
C LEU A 96 -7.14 -9.35 -1.28
N LYS A 97 -6.06 -9.62 -0.57
CA LYS A 97 -4.71 -9.51 -1.15
C LYS A 97 -4.42 -10.65 -2.12
N ASP A 98 -4.80 -11.86 -1.74
CA ASP A 98 -4.60 -13.06 -2.55
C ASP A 98 -5.52 -14.19 -2.07
N ILE A 99 -5.72 -15.20 -2.93
CA ILE A 99 -6.42 -16.44 -2.61
C ILE A 99 -5.51 -17.61 -2.98
N TRP A 100 -5.23 -18.48 -2.01
CA TRP A 100 -4.40 -19.65 -2.18
C TRP A 100 -5.24 -20.90 -2.07
N LEU A 101 -5.28 -21.68 -3.13
CA LEU A 101 -6.11 -22.89 -3.20
C LEU A 101 -5.38 -24.08 -2.60
N LEU A 102 -6.01 -24.73 -1.64
CA LEU A 102 -5.51 -25.92 -0.98
C LEU A 102 -6.13 -27.19 -1.60
N PRO A 103 -5.40 -28.31 -1.63
CA PRO A 103 -4.03 -28.49 -1.15
C PRO A 103 -2.98 -27.90 -2.08
N MET A 104 -1.87 -27.41 -1.51
CA MET A 104 -0.72 -26.87 -2.22
C MET A 104 0.52 -27.74 -1.96
N GLN A 105 1.41 -27.83 -2.94
CA GLN A 105 2.72 -28.44 -2.77
C GLN A 105 3.65 -27.50 -1.99
N GLU A 106 4.64 -28.06 -1.30
CA GLU A 106 5.57 -27.29 -0.45
C GLU A 106 6.32 -26.21 -1.27
N GLU A 107 6.73 -26.55 -2.48
CA GLU A 107 7.42 -25.63 -3.39
C GLU A 107 6.53 -24.47 -3.80
N GLU A 108 5.23 -24.70 -4.01
CA GLU A 108 4.27 -23.65 -4.32
C GLU A 108 4.06 -22.73 -3.12
N ILE A 109 3.90 -23.29 -1.91
CA ILE A 109 3.80 -22.51 -0.67
C ILE A 109 5.02 -21.61 -0.53
N HIS A 110 6.21 -22.17 -0.66
CA HIS A 110 7.47 -21.42 -0.55
C HIS A 110 7.56 -20.31 -1.59
N PHE A 111 7.23 -20.59 -2.85
CA PHE A 111 7.22 -19.59 -3.92
C PHE A 111 6.25 -18.43 -3.61
N ARG A 112 5.02 -18.73 -3.18
CA ARG A 112 4.01 -17.71 -2.88
C ARG A 112 4.41 -16.84 -1.67
N LEU A 113 4.97 -17.46 -0.62
CA LEU A 113 5.46 -16.74 0.55
C LEU A 113 6.63 -15.81 0.19
N LEU A 114 7.59 -16.25 -0.61
CA LEU A 114 8.68 -15.41 -1.08
C LEU A 114 8.18 -14.24 -1.94
N ARG A 115 7.24 -14.51 -2.86
CA ARG A 115 6.64 -13.46 -3.70
C ARG A 115 5.87 -12.44 -2.86
N TRP A 116 5.09 -12.90 -1.89
CA TRP A 116 4.41 -12.03 -0.96
C TRP A 116 5.41 -11.15 -0.20
N GLN A 117 6.45 -11.74 0.38
CA GLN A 117 7.47 -11.04 1.17
C GLN A 117 8.19 -9.97 0.32
N GLN A 118 8.60 -10.30 -0.91
CA GLN A 118 9.23 -9.34 -1.82
C GLN A 118 8.29 -8.16 -2.14
N THR A 119 7.04 -8.45 -2.46
CA THR A 119 6.05 -7.41 -2.78
C THR A 119 5.76 -6.51 -1.57
N TYR A 120 5.65 -7.10 -0.39
CA TYR A 120 5.44 -6.37 0.85
C TYR A 120 6.61 -5.44 1.16
N GLN A 121 7.86 -5.94 1.05
CA GLN A 121 9.06 -5.13 1.22
C GLN A 121 9.11 -3.97 0.22
N MET A 122 8.95 -4.25 -1.07
CA MET A 122 8.95 -3.21 -2.10
C MET A 122 7.91 -2.10 -1.83
N SER A 123 6.73 -2.49 -1.34
CA SER A 123 5.68 -1.52 -0.96
C SER A 123 6.12 -0.63 0.21
N LYS A 124 6.78 -1.20 1.22
CA LYS A 124 7.30 -0.45 2.37
C LYS A 124 8.47 0.45 1.98
N ASP A 125 9.41 -0.05 1.18
CA ASP A 125 10.55 0.73 0.68
C ASP A 125 10.09 1.92 -0.15
N PHE A 126 9.10 1.70 -1.03
CA PHE A 126 8.50 2.78 -1.82
C PHE A 126 7.81 3.83 -0.93
N TRP A 127 7.04 3.38 0.06
CA TRP A 127 6.37 4.28 0.99
C TRP A 127 7.39 5.13 1.78
N GLU A 128 8.45 4.51 2.30
CA GLU A 128 9.52 5.19 3.03
C GLU A 128 10.24 6.22 2.15
N ALA A 129 10.64 5.83 0.95
CA ALA A 129 11.32 6.73 0.01
C ALA A 129 10.42 7.92 -0.36
N SER A 130 9.14 7.66 -0.65
CA SER A 130 8.17 8.70 -0.98
C SER A 130 7.94 9.64 0.20
N HIS A 131 7.77 9.10 1.41
CA HIS A 131 7.54 9.90 2.61
C HIS A 131 8.78 10.75 2.98
N PHE A 132 9.98 10.17 2.83
CA PHE A 132 11.23 10.89 3.04
C PHE A 132 11.36 12.07 2.06
N LEU A 133 11.09 11.84 0.77
CA LEU A 133 11.13 12.90 -0.24
C LEU A 133 10.10 14.01 0.07
N ASP A 134 8.86 13.65 0.33
CA ASP A 134 7.79 14.60 0.67
C ASP A 134 8.16 15.41 1.93
N SER A 135 8.68 14.77 2.96
CA SER A 135 9.13 15.44 4.17
C SER A 135 10.28 16.40 3.87
N THR A 136 11.28 15.94 3.11
CA THR A 136 12.47 16.74 2.77
C THR A 136 12.08 18.01 2.02
N ILE A 137 11.26 17.93 0.97
CA ILE A 137 10.86 19.11 0.20
C ILE A 137 9.99 20.08 1.00
N ASN A 138 9.19 19.57 1.95
CA ASN A 138 8.33 20.40 2.79
C ASN A 138 9.09 21.16 3.89
N TYR A 139 10.26 20.66 4.33
CA TYR A 139 11.14 21.40 5.26
C TYR A 139 11.92 22.54 4.58
N ILE A 140 12.01 22.56 3.25
CA ILE A 140 12.73 23.61 2.53
C ILE A 140 11.87 24.88 2.50
N PRO A 141 12.37 26.04 2.97
CA PRO A 141 11.61 27.28 3.02
C PRO A 141 11.39 27.91 1.65
N SER A 142 12.17 27.51 0.64
CA SER A 142 12.00 27.98 -0.74
C SER A 142 10.81 27.33 -1.41
N LEU A 143 10.25 28.02 -2.40
CA LEU A 143 9.17 27.48 -3.23
C LEU A 143 9.73 26.34 -4.09
N ILE A 144 9.12 25.16 -3.97
CA ILE A 144 9.44 24.00 -4.80
C ILE A 144 8.17 23.57 -5.52
N TRP A 145 8.30 23.42 -6.83
CA TRP A 145 7.24 22.87 -7.68
C TRP A 145 7.86 22.01 -8.78
N TYR A 146 7.11 21.05 -9.21
CA TYR A 146 7.41 20.23 -10.38
C TYR A 146 6.22 20.29 -11.33
N LYS A 147 6.48 20.56 -12.62
CA LYS A 147 5.47 20.62 -13.68
C LYS A 147 5.70 19.56 -14.74
N ASP A 148 4.62 19.10 -15.33
CA ASP A 148 4.66 18.31 -16.54
C ASP A 148 4.98 19.17 -17.79
N LYS A 149 5.13 18.50 -18.95
CA LYS A 149 5.38 19.17 -20.22
C LYS A 149 4.26 20.11 -20.71
N ASN A 150 3.10 20.07 -20.10
CA ASN A 150 1.96 20.93 -20.41
C ASN A 150 1.84 22.10 -19.42
N GLY A 151 2.81 22.28 -18.53
CA GLY A 151 2.80 23.34 -17.50
C GLY A 151 1.89 23.05 -16.32
N ILE A 152 1.41 21.82 -16.16
CA ILE A 152 0.57 21.41 -15.04
C ILE A 152 1.44 21.06 -13.83
N HIS A 153 1.13 21.65 -12.68
CA HIS A 153 1.83 21.37 -11.43
C HIS A 153 1.51 19.95 -10.93
N GLU A 154 2.49 19.08 -10.91
CA GLU A 154 2.34 17.69 -10.43
C GLU A 154 2.68 17.56 -8.95
N LYS A 155 3.65 18.35 -8.47
CA LYS A 155 4.10 18.34 -7.07
C LYS A 155 4.47 19.75 -6.63
N VAL A 156 4.11 20.08 -5.40
CA VAL A 156 4.50 21.33 -4.74
C VAL A 156 4.82 21.09 -3.25
N ASN A 157 5.66 21.95 -2.67
CA ASN A 157 5.91 21.91 -1.24
C ASN A 157 4.99 22.85 -0.45
N ASP A 158 5.03 22.73 0.88
CA ASP A 158 4.18 23.52 1.78
C ASP A 158 4.46 25.03 1.69
N SER A 159 5.71 25.42 1.42
CA SER A 159 6.09 26.83 1.22
C SER A 159 5.40 27.41 -0.02
N PHE A 160 5.33 26.65 -1.10
CA PHE A 160 4.58 27.04 -2.30
C PHE A 160 3.08 27.23 -1.98
N CYS A 161 2.47 26.23 -1.33
CA CYS A 161 1.06 26.27 -0.94
C CYS A 161 0.71 27.49 -0.08
N LYS A 162 1.57 27.80 0.90
CA LYS A 162 1.41 29.00 1.76
C LYS A 162 1.47 30.28 0.95
N THR A 163 2.40 30.39 -0.01
CA THR A 163 2.58 31.58 -0.83
C THR A 163 1.36 31.85 -1.72
N VAL A 164 0.78 30.82 -2.33
CA VAL A 164 -0.40 30.96 -3.19
C VAL A 164 -1.71 30.87 -2.42
N ASN A 165 -1.66 30.68 -1.09
CA ASN A 165 -2.81 30.50 -0.20
C ASN A 165 -3.80 29.40 -0.68
N LYS A 166 -3.25 28.28 -1.15
CA LYS A 166 -4.01 27.12 -1.66
C LYS A 166 -3.43 25.82 -1.09
N THR A 167 -4.28 24.81 -0.93
CA THR A 167 -3.84 23.48 -0.53
C THR A 167 -3.19 22.72 -1.70
N LYS A 168 -2.40 21.68 -1.40
CA LYS A 168 -1.83 20.79 -2.45
C LYS A 168 -2.92 20.26 -3.39
N LYS A 169 -4.06 19.81 -2.88
CA LYS A 169 -5.21 19.34 -3.69
C LYS A 169 -5.78 20.40 -4.64
N GLN A 170 -5.66 21.66 -4.31
CA GLN A 170 -6.09 22.77 -5.16
C GLN A 170 -5.04 23.16 -6.19
N VAL A 171 -3.77 22.87 -5.94
CA VAL A 171 -2.63 23.24 -6.81
C VAL A 171 -2.27 22.10 -7.76
N GLU A 172 -2.11 20.89 -7.24
CA GLU A 172 -1.70 19.72 -8.02
C GLU A 172 -2.79 19.36 -9.05
N GLY A 173 -2.38 19.13 -10.29
CA GLY A 173 -3.25 18.95 -11.43
C GLY A 173 -3.77 20.23 -12.07
N ARG A 174 -3.22 21.41 -11.70
CA ARG A 174 -3.65 22.72 -12.23
C ARG A 174 -2.52 23.48 -12.90
N GLY A 175 -2.91 24.33 -13.86
CA GLY A 175 -2.01 25.24 -14.56
C GLY A 175 -1.73 26.51 -13.77
N HIS A 176 -0.76 27.28 -14.25
CA HIS A 176 -0.28 28.50 -13.59
C HIS A 176 -1.38 29.54 -13.37
N ALA A 177 -2.18 29.86 -14.40
CA ALA A 177 -3.23 30.87 -14.32
C ALA A 177 -4.23 30.60 -13.19
N TYR A 178 -4.67 29.35 -13.02
CA TYR A 178 -5.58 28.97 -11.91
C TYR A 178 -4.92 29.13 -10.54
N ILE A 179 -3.64 28.79 -10.43
CA ILE A 179 -2.92 28.78 -9.14
C ILE A 179 -2.66 30.22 -8.65
N TRP A 180 -2.35 31.12 -9.56
CA TRP A 180 -2.03 32.52 -9.26
C TRP A 180 -3.22 33.46 -9.42
N ASP A 181 -4.41 32.94 -9.72
CA ASP A 181 -5.65 33.70 -9.91
C ASP A 181 -5.51 34.81 -10.96
N VAL A 182 -4.83 34.48 -12.10
CA VAL A 182 -4.66 35.37 -13.25
C VAL A 182 -5.47 34.89 -14.45
N GLU A 183 -5.85 35.77 -15.36
CA GLU A 183 -6.71 35.44 -16.50
C GLU A 183 -6.03 34.49 -17.50
N GLN A 184 -4.71 34.63 -17.66
CA GLN A 184 -3.91 33.81 -18.56
C GLN A 184 -2.48 33.70 -18.05
N ASP A 185 -1.77 32.67 -18.54
CA ASP A 185 -0.39 32.43 -18.17
C ASP A 185 0.52 33.56 -18.72
N ASP A 186 1.51 33.97 -17.92
CA ASP A 186 2.52 34.95 -18.34
C ASP A 186 3.37 34.36 -19.47
N PRO A 187 3.46 35.04 -20.65
CA PRO A 187 4.29 34.57 -21.76
C PRO A 187 5.75 34.35 -21.40
N ALA A 188 6.32 35.14 -20.50
CA ALA A 188 7.70 34.97 -20.04
C ALA A 188 7.89 33.69 -19.22
N CYS A 189 6.89 33.32 -18.41
CA CYS A 189 6.90 32.04 -17.68
C CYS A 189 6.83 30.86 -18.66
N ILE A 190 5.92 30.90 -19.64
CA ILE A 190 5.77 29.85 -20.65
C ILE A 190 7.08 29.69 -21.44
N GLU A 191 7.68 30.79 -21.87
CA GLU A 191 8.92 30.74 -22.65
C GLU A 191 10.10 30.18 -21.84
N SER A 192 10.23 30.57 -20.56
CA SER A 192 11.27 30.04 -19.67
C SER A 192 11.11 28.54 -19.44
N GLU A 193 9.88 28.08 -19.23
CA GLU A 193 9.56 26.66 -19.09
C GLU A 193 9.86 25.87 -20.36
N ARG A 194 9.51 26.43 -21.54
CA ARG A 194 9.81 25.82 -22.83
C ARG A 194 11.32 25.64 -23.01
N ILE A 195 12.12 26.67 -22.71
CA ILE A 195 13.58 26.61 -22.82
C ILE A 195 14.18 25.50 -21.94
N VAL A 196 13.73 25.39 -20.68
CA VAL A 196 14.19 24.34 -19.76
C VAL A 196 13.82 22.95 -20.29
N MET A 197 12.59 22.77 -20.77
CA MET A 197 12.13 21.46 -21.29
C MET A 197 12.88 21.05 -22.56
N GLU A 198 13.20 21.99 -23.48
CA GLU A 198 13.91 21.72 -24.69
C GLU A 198 15.40 21.44 -24.47
N LYS A 199 16.04 22.20 -23.57
CA LYS A 199 17.48 22.08 -23.32
C LYS A 199 17.86 20.94 -22.41
N ARG A 200 16.90 20.39 -21.64
CA ARG A 200 17.13 19.38 -20.60
C ARG A 200 18.19 19.78 -19.55
N GLU A 201 18.33 21.07 -19.29
CA GLU A 201 19.23 21.66 -18.30
C GLU A 201 18.45 22.25 -17.14
#